data_4a9fd1c175a25590ee15314c3cabc4af
#
_entry.id   4a9fd1c175a25590ee15314c3cabc4af
#
_cell.length_a   1.000
_cell.length_b   1.000
_cell.length_c   1.000
_cell.angle_alpha   90.00
_cell.angle_beta   90.00
_cell.angle_gamma   90.00
#
_symmetry.space_group_name_H-M   'P 1'
#
loop_
_entity.id
_entity.type
_entity.pdbx_description
1 polymer ?
#
loop_
_entity_poly.entity_id
_entity_poly.type
_entity_poly.pdbx_seq_one_letter_code
_entity_poly.pdbx_strand_id
1 'polypeptide(L)'
;MKILKAGFNRQKRVWKQGQKNWQKVSADCRKVENMAEKKLVALTFDDGPSVGTTDKVLDVLKENDIVASFFLIGQKITEESAYLVKRAHDMGCTIENHSKTHPGMTGLTDEEILEEISYTTNKIEEITGEKPAFFRPPYIDYDQRLFDLVDLGFICGYGCEDWLPEVSAEERTRRILEQAHPGFIILVHDMEGNTQTVEAIKKIIPALKGQGYEFVTIRDLFAKSGKVPERNTLYMEV
;
A
#
# COMPACT_ATOMS: atom_id res chain seq x y z
N MET A 1 -8.31 -59.36 -36.72
CA MET A 1 -9.25 -58.54 -35.89
C MET A 1 -8.66 -57.97 -34.57
N LYS A 2 -7.60 -58.50 -33.99
CA LYS A 2 -6.99 -57.97 -32.73
C LYS A 2 -6.15 -56.67 -32.90
N ILE A 3 -5.54 -56.45 -34.06
CA ILE A 3 -4.63 -55.31 -34.34
C ILE A 3 -5.40 -53.99 -34.50
N LEU A 4 -6.60 -54.01 -35.10
CA LEU A 4 -7.46 -52.81 -35.30
C LEU A 4 -8.05 -52.26 -33.98
N LYS A 5 -8.31 -53.11 -32.99
CA LYS A 5 -8.83 -52.70 -31.66
C LYS A 5 -7.76 -51.98 -30.81
N ALA A 6 -6.46 -52.34 -30.96
CA ALA A 6 -5.37 -51.71 -30.21
C ALA A 6 -5.07 -50.28 -30.68
N GLY A 7 -5.15 -50.03 -32.01
CA GLY A 7 -4.97 -48.69 -32.57
C GLY A 7 -6.07 -47.71 -32.14
N PHE A 8 -7.33 -48.16 -32.15
CA PHE A 8 -8.48 -47.35 -31.77
C PHE A 8 -8.46 -46.94 -30.29
N ASN A 9 -8.00 -47.84 -29.42
CA ASN A 9 -7.86 -47.55 -27.99
C ASN A 9 -6.69 -46.62 -27.67
N ARG A 10 -5.63 -46.61 -28.50
CA ARG A 10 -4.50 -45.70 -28.38
C ARG A 10 -4.90 -44.25 -28.77
N GLN A 11 -5.64 -44.10 -29.89
CA GLN A 11 -6.17 -42.81 -30.32
C GLN A 11 -7.14 -42.19 -29.30
N LYS A 12 -8.05 -42.98 -28.71
CA LYS A 12 -8.96 -42.53 -27.65
C LYS A 12 -8.22 -42.06 -26.39
N ARG A 13 -7.09 -42.71 -26.02
CA ARG A 13 -6.27 -42.26 -24.88
C ARG A 13 -5.56 -40.94 -25.16
N VAL A 14 -4.98 -40.77 -26.35
CA VAL A 14 -4.31 -39.53 -26.75
C VAL A 14 -5.32 -38.38 -26.80
N TRP A 15 -6.53 -38.62 -27.34
CA TRP A 15 -7.58 -37.59 -27.40
C TRP A 15 -8.08 -37.17 -26.00
N LYS A 16 -8.29 -38.12 -25.08
CA LYS A 16 -8.67 -37.85 -23.69
C LYS A 16 -7.55 -37.12 -22.92
N GLN A 17 -6.30 -37.42 -23.17
CA GLN A 17 -5.15 -36.72 -22.58
C GLN A 17 -5.05 -35.30 -23.12
N GLY A 18 -5.27 -35.10 -24.43
CA GLY A 18 -5.35 -33.77 -25.04
C GLY A 18 -6.45 -32.92 -24.43
N GLN A 19 -7.67 -33.45 -24.25
CA GLN A 19 -8.77 -32.72 -23.61
C GLN A 19 -8.47 -32.32 -22.16
N LYS A 20 -7.84 -33.20 -21.35
CA LYS A 20 -7.43 -32.88 -19.99
C LYS A 20 -6.39 -31.77 -19.95
N ASN A 21 -5.43 -31.78 -20.90
CA ASN A 21 -4.42 -30.71 -21.01
C ASN A 21 -5.05 -29.38 -21.41
N TRP A 22 -6.01 -29.39 -22.37
CA TRP A 22 -6.76 -28.18 -22.74
C TRP A 22 -7.60 -27.62 -21.59
N GLN A 23 -8.25 -28.48 -20.79
CA GLN A 23 -8.99 -28.02 -19.60
C GLN A 23 -8.09 -27.44 -18.54
N LYS A 24 -6.87 -27.95 -18.36
CA LYS A 24 -5.89 -27.42 -17.43
C LYS A 24 -5.35 -26.07 -17.91
N VAL A 25 -4.96 -25.96 -19.19
CA VAL A 25 -4.50 -24.69 -19.80
C VAL A 25 -5.59 -23.62 -19.75
N SER A 26 -6.85 -23.97 -20.05
CA SER A 26 -7.96 -23.01 -19.98
C SER A 26 -8.34 -22.64 -18.54
N ALA A 27 -8.06 -23.49 -17.54
CA ALA A 27 -8.22 -23.17 -16.12
C ALA A 27 -7.08 -22.27 -15.63
N ASP A 28 -5.85 -22.53 -16.07
CA ASP A 28 -4.68 -21.70 -15.75
C ASP A 28 -4.79 -20.32 -16.45
N CYS A 29 -5.23 -20.26 -17.72
CA CYS A 29 -5.53 -18.97 -18.39
C CYS A 29 -6.64 -18.19 -17.68
N ARG A 30 -7.75 -18.85 -17.27
CA ARG A 30 -8.81 -18.17 -16.51
C ARG A 30 -8.34 -17.71 -15.14
N LYS A 31 -7.39 -18.40 -14.51
CA LYS A 31 -6.78 -17.99 -13.24
C LYS A 31 -5.85 -16.78 -13.43
N VAL A 32 -5.14 -16.70 -14.54
CA VAL A 32 -4.30 -15.55 -14.94
C VAL A 32 -5.19 -14.36 -15.35
N GLU A 33 -6.26 -14.58 -16.14
CA GLU A 33 -7.25 -13.54 -16.49
C GLU A 33 -7.98 -13.00 -15.25
N ASN A 34 -8.34 -13.88 -14.27
CA ASN A 34 -8.96 -13.45 -13.01
C ASN A 34 -7.98 -12.72 -12.07
N MET A 35 -6.66 -12.91 -12.22
CA MET A 35 -5.65 -12.10 -11.52
C MET A 35 -5.37 -10.75 -12.21
N ALA A 36 -5.56 -10.66 -13.53
CA ALA A 36 -5.42 -9.42 -14.29
C ALA A 36 -6.60 -8.43 -14.10
N GLU A 37 -7.73 -8.87 -13.52
CA GLU A 37 -8.93 -8.03 -13.29
C GLU A 37 -9.10 -7.55 -11.84
N LYS A 38 -8.21 -7.89 -10.90
CA LYS A 38 -8.33 -7.38 -9.54
C LYS A 38 -7.97 -5.91 -9.51
N LYS A 39 -8.95 -5.07 -9.20
CA LYS A 39 -8.72 -3.66 -8.95
C LYS A 39 -8.06 -3.50 -7.58
N LEU A 40 -6.75 -3.39 -7.54
CA LEU A 40 -6.01 -3.18 -6.29
C LEU A 40 -5.91 -1.68 -5.97
N VAL A 41 -5.95 -1.35 -4.69
CA VAL A 41 -5.74 0.00 -4.18
C VAL A 41 -4.97 -0.06 -2.86
N ALA A 42 -4.01 0.85 -2.66
CA ALA A 42 -3.34 1.02 -1.38
C ALA A 42 -3.85 2.30 -0.69
N LEU A 43 -4.40 2.14 0.51
CA LEU A 43 -4.72 3.26 1.40
C LEU A 43 -3.49 3.57 2.24
N THR A 44 -3.00 4.81 2.19
CA THR A 44 -1.79 5.21 2.90
C THR A 44 -2.03 6.45 3.76
N PHE A 45 -1.41 6.46 4.94
CA PHE A 45 -1.53 7.54 5.92
C PHE A 45 -0.16 8.12 6.25
N ASP A 46 -0.07 9.45 6.27
CA ASP A 46 1.13 10.20 6.63
C ASP A 46 0.97 10.90 7.98
N ASP A 47 2.10 11.33 8.54
CA ASP A 47 2.19 12.17 9.74
C ASP A 47 1.80 11.51 11.07
N GLY A 48 1.45 10.24 11.09
CA GLY A 48 1.26 9.49 12.32
C GLY A 48 2.58 9.10 13.03
N PRO A 49 2.48 8.38 14.16
CA PRO A 49 1.25 8.02 14.87
C PRO A 49 0.71 9.19 15.71
N SER A 50 -0.61 9.33 15.78
CA SER A 50 -1.28 10.37 16.57
C SER A 50 -2.34 9.75 17.47
N VAL A 51 -2.14 9.83 18.79
CA VAL A 51 -3.10 9.32 19.78
C VAL A 51 -4.44 10.03 19.61
N GLY A 52 -5.52 9.25 19.53
CA GLY A 52 -6.88 9.76 19.32
C GLY A 52 -7.28 9.99 17.85
N THR A 53 -6.35 9.96 16.91
CA THR A 53 -6.64 9.96 15.46
C THR A 53 -6.27 8.63 14.83
N THR A 54 -5.02 8.19 14.95
CA THR A 54 -4.59 6.86 14.44
C THR A 54 -5.39 5.72 15.06
N ASP A 55 -5.76 5.81 16.34
CA ASP A 55 -6.66 4.86 16.99
C ASP A 55 -7.96 4.66 16.20
N LYS A 56 -8.62 5.78 15.87
CA LYS A 56 -9.88 5.78 15.11
C LYS A 56 -9.72 5.28 13.69
N VAL A 57 -8.60 5.61 13.04
CA VAL A 57 -8.25 5.06 11.72
C VAL A 57 -8.16 3.54 11.82
N LEU A 58 -7.41 3.00 12.78
CA LEU A 58 -7.24 1.57 12.99
C LEU A 58 -8.58 0.87 13.32
N ASP A 59 -9.48 1.53 14.05
CA ASP A 59 -10.84 1.01 14.29
C ASP A 59 -11.61 0.87 12.97
N VAL A 60 -11.59 1.91 12.13
CA VAL A 60 -12.26 1.88 10.79
C VAL A 60 -11.68 0.80 9.89
N LEU A 61 -10.35 0.63 9.86
CA LEU A 61 -9.70 -0.43 9.09
C LEU A 61 -10.16 -1.82 9.56
N LYS A 62 -10.19 -2.03 10.89
CA LYS A 62 -10.61 -3.28 11.51
C LYS A 62 -12.09 -3.59 11.23
N GLU A 63 -12.98 -2.61 11.36
CA GLU A 63 -14.41 -2.75 11.07
C GLU A 63 -14.69 -3.14 9.62
N ASN A 64 -13.83 -2.72 8.71
CA ASN A 64 -13.96 -3.00 7.27
C ASN A 64 -13.13 -4.21 6.82
N ASP A 65 -12.40 -4.87 7.71
CA ASP A 65 -11.51 -5.99 7.38
C ASP A 65 -10.56 -5.64 6.22
N ILE A 66 -9.80 -4.56 6.37
CA ILE A 66 -8.80 -4.10 5.39
C ILE A 66 -7.49 -3.75 6.08
N VAL A 67 -6.44 -3.70 5.28
CA VAL A 67 -5.10 -3.25 5.67
C VAL A 67 -4.76 -1.93 4.98
N ALA A 68 -3.75 -1.23 5.51
CA ALA A 68 -3.24 0.04 4.99
C ALA A 68 -1.72 0.11 5.16
N SER A 69 -1.11 1.21 4.73
CA SER A 69 0.31 1.51 5.00
C SER A 69 0.44 2.85 5.68
N PHE A 70 1.28 2.92 6.71
CA PHE A 70 1.49 4.13 7.52
C PHE A 70 2.91 4.63 7.33
N PHE A 71 3.06 5.86 6.83
CA PHE A 71 4.32 6.57 6.71
C PHE A 71 4.50 7.46 7.94
N LEU A 72 5.31 6.98 8.89
CA LEU A 72 5.38 7.57 10.22
C LEU A 72 6.53 8.56 10.38
N ILE A 73 6.26 9.65 11.11
CA ILE A 73 7.28 10.57 11.59
C ILE A 73 7.93 9.98 12.83
N GLY A 74 9.24 9.74 12.78
CA GLY A 74 9.97 9.03 13.83
C GLY A 74 9.88 9.66 15.21
N GLN A 75 9.90 11.00 15.33
CA GLN A 75 9.74 11.70 16.62
C GLN A 75 8.36 11.55 17.24
N LYS A 76 7.33 11.22 16.45
CA LYS A 76 5.99 10.95 16.96
C LYS A 76 5.85 9.53 17.52
N ILE A 77 6.82 8.66 17.29
CA ILE A 77 6.89 7.33 17.91
C ILE A 77 7.48 7.47 19.31
N THR A 78 6.62 7.70 20.29
CA THR A 78 6.94 7.88 21.72
C THR A 78 6.45 6.68 22.52
N GLU A 79 6.77 6.61 23.82
CA GLU A 79 6.21 5.59 24.73
C GLU A 79 4.68 5.59 24.71
N GLU A 80 4.06 6.77 24.58
CA GLU A 80 2.61 6.93 24.57
C GLU A 80 1.94 6.50 23.27
N SER A 81 2.68 6.52 22.13
CA SER A 81 2.13 6.22 20.79
C SER A 81 2.64 4.90 20.19
N ALA A 82 3.69 4.30 20.74
CA ALA A 82 4.30 3.07 20.22
C ALA A 82 3.30 1.90 20.11
N TYR A 83 2.29 1.85 20.99
CA TYR A 83 1.24 0.82 20.91
C TYR A 83 0.41 0.91 19.62
N LEU A 84 0.27 2.11 19.02
CA LEU A 84 -0.44 2.31 17.75
C LEU A 84 0.34 1.68 16.60
N VAL A 85 1.67 1.87 16.59
CA VAL A 85 2.57 1.27 15.60
C VAL A 85 2.48 -0.26 15.68
N LYS A 86 2.57 -0.79 16.91
CA LYS A 86 2.43 -2.24 17.13
C LYS A 86 1.05 -2.73 16.71
N ARG A 87 -0.03 -2.03 17.09
CA ARG A 87 -1.40 -2.40 16.73
C ARG A 87 -1.60 -2.43 15.22
N ALA A 88 -1.12 -1.41 14.50
CA ALA A 88 -1.20 -1.35 13.04
C ALA A 88 -0.47 -2.54 12.40
N HIS A 89 0.75 -2.83 12.85
CA HIS A 89 1.54 -3.96 12.38
C HIS A 89 0.85 -5.31 12.67
N ASP A 90 0.34 -5.53 13.88
CA ASP A 90 -0.36 -6.76 14.28
C ASP A 90 -1.66 -6.98 13.48
N MET A 91 -2.25 -5.92 12.92
CA MET A 91 -3.40 -5.97 12.00
C MET A 91 -3.01 -6.29 10.55
N GLY A 92 -1.71 -6.45 10.24
CA GLY A 92 -1.20 -6.71 8.89
C GLY A 92 -0.97 -5.44 8.06
N CYS A 93 -1.05 -4.25 8.66
CA CYS A 93 -0.64 -3.02 8.00
C CYS A 93 0.90 -2.95 7.89
N THR A 94 1.41 -2.24 6.90
CA THR A 94 2.86 -1.97 6.81
C THR A 94 3.20 -0.60 7.39
N ILE A 95 4.35 -0.55 8.02
CA ILE A 95 4.88 0.67 8.64
C ILE A 95 6.09 1.13 7.83
N GLU A 96 6.00 2.34 7.32
CA GLU A 96 6.94 2.90 6.38
C GLU A 96 7.50 4.24 6.91
N ASN A 97 8.54 4.77 6.24
CA ASN A 97 9.32 5.91 6.74
C ASN A 97 8.81 7.24 6.19
N HIS A 98 8.60 8.23 7.09
CA HIS A 98 8.25 9.62 6.73
C HIS A 98 9.21 10.63 7.38
N SER A 99 10.51 10.29 7.46
CA SER A 99 11.57 11.03 8.14
C SER A 99 11.42 11.07 9.68
N LYS A 100 12.39 11.67 10.36
CA LYS A 100 12.42 11.82 11.82
C LYS A 100 11.57 13.02 12.29
N THR A 101 11.77 14.20 11.65
CA THR A 101 11.21 15.48 12.10
C THR A 101 10.31 16.16 11.07
N HIS A 102 10.13 15.54 9.90
CA HIS A 102 9.33 16.06 8.78
C HIS A 102 9.88 17.38 8.18
N PRO A 103 11.18 17.49 7.86
CA PRO A 103 11.75 18.68 7.23
C PRO A 103 11.60 18.65 5.72
N GLY A 104 11.79 19.81 5.06
CA GLY A 104 12.10 19.81 3.63
C GLY A 104 13.48 19.17 3.41
N MET A 105 13.50 18.05 2.69
CA MET A 105 14.68 17.17 2.62
C MET A 105 15.81 17.74 1.77
N THR A 106 15.50 18.49 0.73
CA THR A 106 16.50 19.04 -0.20
C THR A 106 17.39 20.12 0.41
N GLY A 107 16.94 20.74 1.52
CA GLY A 107 17.69 21.74 2.27
C GLY A 107 18.71 21.17 3.26
N LEU A 108 18.71 19.87 3.50
CA LEU A 108 19.57 19.20 4.48
C LEU A 108 20.93 18.80 3.90
N THR A 109 21.92 18.60 4.77
CA THR A 109 23.18 17.93 4.40
C THR A 109 22.96 16.41 4.25
N ASP A 110 23.92 15.71 3.67
CA ASP A 110 23.87 14.25 3.50
C ASP A 110 23.76 13.53 4.84
N GLU A 111 24.50 14.00 5.84
CA GLU A 111 24.50 13.45 7.19
C GLU A 111 23.13 13.65 7.88
N GLU A 112 22.52 14.83 7.71
CA GLU A 112 21.18 15.13 8.24
C GLU A 112 20.11 14.27 7.56
N ILE A 113 20.18 14.07 6.23
CA ILE A 113 19.27 13.16 5.50
C ILE A 113 19.38 11.73 6.07
N LEU A 114 20.60 11.22 6.21
CA LEU A 114 20.83 9.87 6.73
C LEU A 114 20.33 9.73 8.17
N GLU A 115 20.48 10.75 9.01
CA GLU A 115 19.93 10.75 10.37
C GLU A 115 18.40 10.75 10.38
N GLU A 116 17.75 11.56 9.54
CA GLU A 116 16.30 11.60 9.40
C GLU A 116 15.71 10.25 9.02
N ILE A 117 16.37 9.54 8.10
CA ILE A 117 15.92 8.23 7.63
C ILE A 117 16.25 7.13 8.63
N SER A 118 17.49 7.07 9.15
CA SER A 118 17.94 5.98 10.01
C SER A 118 17.23 6.00 11.37
N TYR A 119 17.00 7.17 11.95
CA TYR A 119 16.28 7.30 13.21
C TYR A 119 14.89 6.63 13.14
N THR A 120 14.11 6.98 12.13
CA THR A 120 12.75 6.47 11.95
C THR A 120 12.76 4.98 11.60
N THR A 121 13.68 4.56 10.73
CA THR A 121 13.88 3.15 10.39
C THR A 121 14.15 2.31 11.64
N ASN A 122 15.06 2.74 12.51
CA ASN A 122 15.41 2.01 13.73
C ASN A 122 14.24 1.94 14.71
N LYS A 123 13.47 3.03 14.86
CA LYS A 123 12.28 3.06 15.71
C LYS A 123 11.19 2.09 15.23
N ILE A 124 10.96 2.01 13.93
CA ILE A 124 10.02 1.09 13.33
C ILE A 124 10.49 -0.36 13.55
N GLU A 125 11.75 -0.65 13.25
CA GLU A 125 12.33 -2.00 13.42
C GLU A 125 12.30 -2.46 14.88
N GLU A 126 12.56 -1.57 15.83
CA GLU A 126 12.49 -1.87 17.28
C GLU A 126 11.12 -2.38 17.71
N ILE A 127 10.04 -1.81 17.17
CA ILE A 127 8.67 -2.14 17.56
C ILE A 127 8.10 -3.31 16.77
N THR A 128 8.37 -3.36 15.47
CA THR A 128 7.74 -4.30 14.54
C THR A 128 8.59 -5.53 14.24
N GLY A 129 9.90 -5.44 14.44
CA GLY A 129 10.88 -6.44 13.99
C GLY A 129 11.18 -6.38 12.49
N GLU A 130 10.58 -5.42 11.75
CA GLU A 130 10.72 -5.24 10.31
C GLU A 130 11.20 -3.84 9.96
N LYS A 131 12.07 -3.74 8.94
CA LYS A 131 12.46 -2.44 8.39
C LYS A 131 11.41 -1.91 7.42
N PRO A 132 11.23 -0.57 7.33
CA PRO A 132 10.46 0.01 6.26
C PRO A 132 11.07 -0.35 4.91
N ALA A 133 10.22 -0.54 3.91
CA ALA A 133 10.63 -0.78 2.52
C ALA A 133 10.46 0.47 1.67
N PHE A 134 9.64 1.42 2.12
CA PHE A 134 9.31 2.62 1.39
C PHE A 134 9.52 3.87 2.23
N PHE A 135 9.78 4.96 1.51
CA PHE A 135 9.91 6.31 2.05
C PHE A 135 8.99 7.25 1.29
N ARG A 136 8.27 8.08 2.02
CA ARG A 136 7.58 9.23 1.43
C ARG A 136 8.30 10.49 1.87
N PRO A 137 8.89 11.27 0.95
CA PRO A 137 9.54 12.52 1.30
C PRO A 137 8.50 13.52 1.87
N PRO A 138 8.77 14.15 3.03
CA PRO A 138 7.96 15.27 3.51
C PRO A 138 7.77 16.33 2.43
N TYR A 139 6.55 16.85 2.30
CA TYR A 139 6.16 17.85 1.27
C TYR A 139 6.42 17.40 -0.18
N ILE A 140 6.73 16.10 -0.40
CA ILE A 140 7.21 15.55 -1.68
C ILE A 140 8.46 16.34 -2.16
N ASP A 141 9.28 16.78 -1.20
CA ASP A 141 10.52 17.50 -1.43
C ASP A 141 11.66 16.50 -1.60
N TYR A 142 12.13 16.31 -2.85
CA TYR A 142 13.18 15.36 -3.21
C TYR A 142 14.01 15.85 -4.39
N ASP A 143 15.23 15.35 -4.48
CA ASP A 143 16.15 15.56 -5.58
C ASP A 143 16.93 14.24 -5.88
N GLN A 144 17.84 14.29 -6.85
CA GLN A 144 18.68 13.14 -7.20
C GLN A 144 19.53 12.65 -6.03
N ARG A 145 20.00 13.55 -5.18
CA ARG A 145 20.82 13.23 -4.01
C ARG A 145 20.07 12.37 -3.00
N LEU A 146 18.78 12.64 -2.79
CA LEU A 146 17.94 11.79 -1.93
C LEU A 146 17.85 10.37 -2.49
N PHE A 147 17.63 10.20 -3.77
CA PHE A 147 17.60 8.88 -4.40
C PHE A 147 18.93 8.12 -4.27
N ASP A 148 20.06 8.83 -4.27
CA ASP A 148 21.38 8.23 -4.15
C ASP A 148 21.69 7.79 -2.71
N LEU A 149 21.19 8.54 -1.71
CA LEU A 149 21.45 8.32 -0.29
C LEU A 149 20.47 7.34 0.38
N VAL A 150 19.20 7.31 -0.05
CA VAL A 150 18.13 6.59 0.62
C VAL A 150 17.79 5.31 -0.13
N ASP A 151 18.16 4.16 0.46
CA ASP A 151 17.92 2.84 -0.13
C ASP A 151 16.51 2.30 0.24
N LEU A 152 15.48 3.07 -0.08
CA LEU A 152 14.06 2.73 0.08
C LEU A 152 13.31 3.06 -1.22
N GLY A 153 12.17 2.44 -1.47
CA GLY A 153 11.28 2.80 -2.57
C GLY A 153 10.60 4.14 -2.29
N PHE A 154 10.61 5.07 -3.25
CA PHE A 154 9.98 6.39 -3.07
C PHE A 154 8.52 6.38 -3.51
N ILE A 155 7.64 6.80 -2.61
CA ILE A 155 6.19 6.80 -2.82
C ILE A 155 5.64 8.21 -2.65
N CYS A 156 4.73 8.61 -3.52
CA CYS A 156 3.81 9.72 -3.32
C CYS A 156 2.37 9.21 -3.19
N GLY A 157 1.60 9.24 -4.27
CA GLY A 157 0.18 8.91 -4.31
C GLY A 157 -0.68 10.14 -4.62
N TYR A 158 -1.98 9.93 -4.63
CA TYR A 158 -2.96 10.98 -4.94
C TYR A 158 -3.73 11.36 -3.69
N GLY A 159 -3.66 12.64 -3.33
CA GLY A 159 -4.31 13.22 -2.16
C GLY A 159 -5.63 13.91 -2.47
N CYS A 160 -6.25 14.45 -1.43
CA CYS A 160 -7.47 15.22 -1.50
C CYS A 160 -7.40 16.53 -0.71
N GLU A 161 -6.17 17.00 -0.40
CA GLU A 161 -5.91 18.19 0.44
C GLU A 161 -6.50 18.04 1.85
N ASP A 162 -6.46 16.84 2.41
CA ASP A 162 -7.05 16.50 3.70
C ASP A 162 -6.31 17.09 4.91
N TRP A 163 -5.15 17.73 4.69
CA TRP A 163 -4.46 18.56 5.68
C TRP A 163 -5.10 19.95 5.86
N LEU A 164 -6.00 20.35 4.96
CA LEU A 164 -6.73 21.62 5.06
C LEU A 164 -8.01 21.42 5.87
N PRO A 165 -8.19 22.11 6.99
CA PRO A 165 -9.36 21.91 7.87
C PRO A 165 -10.69 22.31 7.22
N GLU A 166 -10.68 23.20 6.22
CA GLU A 166 -11.86 23.62 5.45
C GLU A 166 -12.35 22.57 4.45
N VAL A 167 -11.52 21.58 4.09
CA VAL A 167 -11.96 20.50 3.18
C VAL A 167 -12.72 19.44 3.99
N SER A 168 -14.04 19.41 3.78
CA SER A 168 -14.93 18.50 4.53
C SER A 168 -14.71 17.02 4.19
N ALA A 169 -15.20 16.14 5.06
CA ALA A 169 -15.15 14.69 4.82
C ALA A 169 -15.85 14.29 3.52
N GLU A 170 -16.95 14.97 3.16
CA GLU A 170 -17.69 14.76 1.90
C GLU A 170 -16.81 15.11 0.70
N GLU A 171 -16.15 16.26 0.76
CA GLU A 171 -15.29 16.72 -0.34
C GLU A 171 -14.05 15.84 -0.49
N ARG A 172 -13.41 15.43 0.62
CA ARG A 172 -12.30 14.45 0.60
C ARG A 172 -12.75 13.14 -0.04
N THR A 173 -13.93 12.64 0.36
CA THR A 173 -14.52 11.42 -0.21
C THR A 173 -14.72 11.55 -1.71
N ARG A 174 -15.35 12.63 -2.16
CA ARG A 174 -15.62 12.90 -3.58
C ARG A 174 -14.33 12.92 -4.40
N ARG A 175 -13.32 13.69 -3.94
CA ARG A 175 -12.03 13.83 -4.64
C ARG A 175 -11.30 12.51 -4.79
N ILE A 176 -11.26 11.67 -3.74
CA ILE A 176 -10.63 10.35 -3.80
C ILE A 176 -11.38 9.42 -4.74
N LEU A 177 -12.71 9.36 -4.68
CA LEU A 177 -13.49 8.47 -5.52
C LEU A 177 -13.43 8.84 -7.02
N GLU A 178 -13.30 10.13 -7.34
CA GLU A 178 -13.15 10.61 -8.72
C GLU A 178 -11.80 10.26 -9.35
N GLN A 179 -10.76 10.10 -8.52
CA GLN A 179 -9.41 9.76 -8.97
C GLN A 179 -9.18 8.24 -9.03
N ALA A 180 -10.03 7.43 -8.39
CA ALA A 180 -9.79 6.02 -8.17
C ALA A 180 -9.65 5.21 -9.47
N HIS A 181 -8.56 4.46 -9.61
CA HIS A 181 -8.26 3.55 -10.70
C HIS A 181 -7.44 2.34 -10.18
N PRO A 182 -7.34 1.22 -10.90
CA PRO A 182 -6.49 0.10 -10.48
C PRO A 182 -5.03 0.50 -10.32
N GLY A 183 -4.40 0.09 -9.23
CA GLY A 183 -3.04 0.49 -8.88
C GLY A 183 -2.94 1.80 -8.10
N PHE A 184 -4.06 2.42 -7.77
CA PHE A 184 -4.16 3.72 -7.09
C PHE A 184 -3.55 3.69 -5.69
N ILE A 185 -2.70 4.67 -5.39
CA ILE A 185 -2.15 4.92 -4.06
C ILE A 185 -2.88 6.14 -3.49
N ILE A 186 -3.72 5.92 -2.48
CA ILE A 186 -4.45 6.98 -1.78
C ILE A 186 -3.53 7.57 -0.72
N LEU A 187 -3.28 8.88 -0.79
CA LEU A 187 -2.51 9.64 0.18
C LEU A 187 -3.46 10.48 1.04
N VAL A 188 -3.53 10.17 2.32
CA VAL A 188 -4.25 10.93 3.34
C VAL A 188 -3.42 10.99 4.62
N HIS A 189 -3.87 11.74 5.63
CA HIS A 189 -3.09 11.98 6.85
C HIS A 189 -3.87 11.56 8.09
N ASP A 190 -3.19 10.85 9.02
CA ASP A 190 -3.70 10.53 10.35
C ASP A 190 -3.08 11.43 11.45
N MET A 191 -2.67 12.64 11.05
CA MET A 191 -2.15 13.65 11.95
C MET A 191 -3.16 14.02 13.04
N GLU A 192 -2.67 14.59 14.14
CA GLU A 192 -3.46 14.97 15.30
C GLU A 192 -4.68 15.83 14.93
N GLY A 193 -5.86 15.42 15.42
CA GLY A 193 -7.11 16.14 15.22
C GLY A 193 -7.76 16.00 13.84
N ASN A 194 -7.17 15.27 12.89
CA ASN A 194 -7.70 15.12 11.53
C ASN A 194 -8.92 14.17 11.46
N THR A 195 -9.96 14.50 12.22
CA THR A 195 -11.19 13.71 12.31
C THR A 195 -11.98 13.67 11.01
N GLN A 196 -11.84 14.69 10.14
CA GLN A 196 -12.50 14.71 8.83
C GLN A 196 -11.97 13.60 7.92
N THR A 197 -10.68 13.25 7.98
CA THR A 197 -10.13 12.08 7.26
C THR A 197 -10.72 10.78 7.80
N VAL A 198 -10.87 10.65 9.13
CA VAL A 198 -11.53 9.48 9.73
C VAL A 198 -12.95 9.31 9.19
N GLU A 199 -13.73 10.41 9.11
CA GLU A 199 -15.10 10.37 8.57
C GLU A 199 -15.11 10.13 7.04
N ALA A 200 -14.11 10.61 6.31
CA ALA A 200 -13.99 10.37 4.87
C ALA A 200 -13.71 8.89 4.57
N ILE A 201 -12.76 8.25 5.27
CA ILE A 201 -12.42 6.84 5.01
C ILE A 201 -13.57 5.88 5.32
N LYS A 202 -14.45 6.20 6.29
CA LYS A 202 -15.69 5.44 6.54
C LYS A 202 -16.61 5.38 5.31
N LYS A 203 -16.50 6.35 4.40
CA LYS A 203 -17.28 6.44 3.15
C LYS A 203 -16.49 5.91 1.96
N ILE A 204 -15.20 6.23 1.87
CA ILE A 204 -14.30 5.82 0.79
C ILE A 204 -14.19 4.30 0.72
N ILE A 205 -13.91 3.64 1.87
CA ILE A 205 -13.66 2.21 1.92
C ILE A 205 -14.84 1.39 1.38
N PRO A 206 -16.09 1.54 1.90
CA PRO A 206 -17.21 0.75 1.37
C PRO A 206 -17.55 1.13 -0.07
N ALA A 207 -17.37 2.38 -0.50
CA ALA A 207 -17.62 2.79 -1.87
C ALA A 207 -16.65 2.11 -2.85
N LEU A 208 -15.34 2.07 -2.55
CA LEU A 208 -14.36 1.38 -3.40
C LEU A 208 -14.54 -0.14 -3.36
N LYS A 209 -14.82 -0.74 -2.19
CA LYS A 209 -15.17 -2.18 -2.10
C LYS A 209 -16.40 -2.49 -2.97
N GLY A 210 -17.42 -1.65 -2.95
CA GLY A 210 -18.61 -1.78 -3.79
C GLY A 210 -18.31 -1.67 -5.30
N GLN A 211 -17.24 -0.99 -5.69
CA GLN A 211 -16.74 -0.91 -7.07
C GLN A 211 -15.78 -2.07 -7.43
N GLY A 212 -15.55 -3.03 -6.52
CA GLY A 212 -14.71 -4.20 -6.73
C GLY A 212 -13.22 -3.97 -6.45
N TYR A 213 -12.84 -2.91 -5.71
CA TYR A 213 -11.47 -2.73 -5.27
C TYR A 213 -11.14 -3.62 -4.07
N GLU A 214 -9.94 -4.23 -4.09
CA GLU A 214 -9.30 -4.90 -2.97
C GLU A 214 -8.26 -3.97 -2.35
N PHE A 215 -8.40 -3.68 -1.05
CA PHE A 215 -7.42 -2.89 -0.31
C PHE A 215 -6.23 -3.76 0.06
N VAL A 216 -5.05 -3.30 -0.28
CA VAL A 216 -3.78 -3.98 0.01
C VAL A 216 -2.78 -3.00 0.60
N THR A 217 -1.73 -3.51 1.25
CA THR A 217 -0.59 -2.67 1.65
C THR A 217 0.18 -2.19 0.43
N ILE A 218 1.01 -1.14 0.58
CA ILE A 218 1.88 -0.68 -0.51
C ILE A 218 2.85 -1.79 -0.94
N ARG A 219 3.36 -2.60 -0.02
CA ARG A 219 4.22 -3.75 -0.32
C ARG A 219 3.49 -4.79 -1.16
N ASP A 220 2.25 -5.12 -0.79
CA ASP A 220 1.42 -6.07 -1.53
C ASP A 220 0.99 -5.52 -2.89
N LEU A 221 0.77 -4.21 -3.01
CA LEU A 221 0.43 -3.58 -4.28
C LEU A 221 1.54 -3.82 -5.32
N PHE A 222 2.80 -3.58 -4.95
CA PHE A 222 3.95 -3.90 -5.79
C PHE A 222 4.08 -5.41 -6.06
N ALA A 223 4.04 -6.23 -5.02
CA ALA A 223 4.20 -7.68 -5.15
C ALA A 223 3.13 -8.31 -6.06
N LYS A 224 1.85 -7.93 -5.90
CA LYS A 224 0.74 -8.45 -6.68
C LYS A 224 0.70 -7.92 -8.11
N SER A 225 1.23 -6.72 -8.37
CA SER A 225 1.38 -6.18 -9.73
C SER A 225 2.58 -6.76 -10.48
N GLY A 226 3.44 -7.52 -9.79
CA GLY A 226 4.68 -8.05 -10.37
C GLY A 226 5.76 -6.98 -10.61
N LYS A 227 5.61 -5.79 -10.05
CA LYS A 227 6.58 -4.71 -10.15
C LYS A 227 7.54 -4.73 -8.97
N VAL A 228 8.77 -4.34 -9.22
CA VAL A 228 9.79 -4.09 -8.19
C VAL A 228 10.05 -2.59 -8.19
N PRO A 229 10.10 -1.93 -7.03
CA PRO A 229 10.44 -0.52 -6.97
C PRO A 229 11.81 -0.26 -7.62
N GLU A 230 11.84 0.66 -8.59
CA GLU A 230 13.07 1.06 -9.27
C GLU A 230 13.71 2.23 -8.52
N ARG A 231 15.06 2.27 -8.53
CA ARG A 231 15.78 3.45 -8.03
C ARG A 231 15.44 4.68 -8.86
N ASN A 232 15.53 5.84 -8.25
CA ASN A 232 15.29 7.15 -8.88
C ASN A 232 13.86 7.32 -9.43
N THR A 233 12.91 6.61 -8.86
CA THR A 233 11.50 6.69 -9.26
C THR A 233 10.62 7.00 -8.05
N LEU A 234 9.84 8.08 -8.16
CA LEU A 234 8.77 8.40 -7.22
C LEU A 234 7.46 7.87 -7.79
N TYR A 235 6.83 6.93 -7.08
CA TYR A 235 5.61 6.28 -7.54
C TYR A 235 4.36 7.02 -7.05
N MET A 236 3.49 7.37 -8.00
CA MET A 236 2.14 7.88 -7.75
C MET A 236 1.11 6.74 -7.71
N GLU A 237 1.39 5.65 -8.45
CA GLU A 237 0.55 4.47 -8.66
C GLU A 237 1.42 3.26 -9.04
N VAL A 238 0.85 2.07 -9.06
CA VAL A 238 1.57 0.84 -9.41
C VAL A 238 0.88 0.06 -10.53
#